data_f2ae1be3d699f40102602cfcb8fe41e0
#
_entry.id   f2ae1be3d699f40102602cfcb8fe41e0
#
_cell.length_a   1.000
_cell.length_b   1.000
_cell.length_c   1.000
_cell.angle_alpha   90.00
_cell.angle_beta   90.00
_cell.angle_gamma   90.00
#
_symmetry.space_group_name_H-M   'P 1'
#
loop_
_entity.id
_entity.type
_entity.pdbx_description
1 polymer ?
#
loop_
_entity_poly.entity_id
_entity_poly.type
_entity_poly.pdbx_seq_one_letter_code
_entity_poly.pdbx_strand_id
1 'polypeptide(L)'
;MSVPAVSVIMNCLNSSRDLREAMDSIMAQTFTDFEIVFWDNGSTDESPAIAKSYGHKVRYFRGETTVPLGAGRNLALAQARGRYIAFLDCDDIWRPRKLELQVGLFEANPRVGLVSTDTEIFDGKRVIKRLFAETRPARGMAFVALMERQWISMSSAMVRAEALAGLSERAVPTGQGENGGWFDESLNVCEEADVFYRIAHDWELDHVDEPLTLWRVHGGNTTFRKFGQFADETQRILEKHRALYPGYDQQYAGLVQLMTRRAGFQKAVALWREGHNSAARDAIRPWRKSGIKYSLFWWASYLPGVFFDLAARLYFALPANLRR
;
A
#
# COMPACT_ATOMS: atom_id res chain seq x y z
N MET A 1 -0.67 18.55 27.43
CA MET A 1 -1.16 17.22 27.05
C MET A 1 0.04 16.34 26.82
N SER A 2 0.05 15.10 27.30
CA SER A 2 1.11 14.14 27.04
C SER A 2 1.17 13.82 25.54
N VAL A 3 2.35 13.47 25.03
CA VAL A 3 2.52 12.97 23.66
C VAL A 3 1.86 11.59 23.58
N PRO A 4 0.93 11.34 22.64
CA PRO A 4 0.29 10.04 22.53
C PRO A 4 1.26 8.97 22.07
N ALA A 5 1.03 7.71 22.41
CA ALA A 5 1.85 6.61 21.92
C ALA A 5 1.66 6.37 20.43
N VAL A 6 0.42 6.49 19.94
CA VAL A 6 0.07 6.24 18.52
C VAL A 6 -0.59 7.47 17.91
N SER A 7 -0.14 7.87 16.72
CA SER A 7 -0.89 8.75 15.80
C SER A 7 -1.54 7.92 14.71
N VAL A 8 -2.86 7.94 14.64
CA VAL A 8 -3.62 7.33 13.55
C VAL A 8 -3.81 8.35 12.43
N ILE A 9 -3.24 8.08 11.28
CA ILE A 9 -3.32 8.95 10.10
C ILE A 9 -4.51 8.55 9.25
N MET A 10 -5.39 9.51 9.01
CA MET A 10 -6.50 9.38 8.07
C MET A 10 -6.42 10.50 7.03
N ASN A 11 -6.36 10.14 5.75
CA ASN A 11 -6.42 11.09 4.64
C ASN A 11 -7.75 10.92 3.90
N CYS A 12 -8.56 11.97 3.86
CA CYS A 12 -9.93 11.91 3.41
C CYS A 12 -10.18 12.84 2.21
N LEU A 13 -10.88 12.32 1.21
CA LEU A 13 -11.48 13.11 0.14
C LEU A 13 -12.84 12.51 -0.24
N ASN A 14 -13.94 13.21 0.14
CA ASN A 14 -15.31 12.82 -0.19
C ASN A 14 -15.64 11.34 0.17
N SER A 15 -15.44 10.98 1.44
CA SER A 15 -15.59 9.60 1.93
C SER A 15 -16.75 9.44 2.93
N SER A 16 -17.71 10.36 2.97
CA SER A 16 -18.79 10.39 3.97
C SER A 16 -19.58 9.10 4.09
N ARG A 17 -19.65 8.30 3.01
CA ARG A 17 -20.38 7.03 2.97
C ARG A 17 -19.87 6.00 4.00
N ASP A 18 -18.56 5.81 4.07
CA ASP A 18 -17.94 4.75 4.88
C ASP A 18 -17.17 5.31 6.09
N LEU A 19 -16.90 6.62 6.11
CA LEU A 19 -16.05 7.28 7.10
C LEU A 19 -16.50 7.07 8.55
N ARG A 20 -17.81 7.05 8.82
CA ARG A 20 -18.31 6.85 10.19
C ARG A 20 -17.93 5.47 10.72
N GLU A 21 -18.08 4.42 9.91
CA GLU A 21 -17.69 3.06 10.29
C GLU A 21 -16.17 2.93 10.52
N ALA A 22 -15.36 3.58 9.68
CA ALA A 22 -13.91 3.64 9.86
C ALA A 22 -13.54 4.33 11.19
N MET A 23 -14.11 5.50 11.47
CA MET A 23 -13.86 6.27 12.70
C MET A 23 -14.33 5.51 13.96
N ASP A 24 -15.51 4.90 13.93
CA ASP A 24 -16.03 4.09 15.03
C ASP A 24 -15.09 2.92 15.35
N SER A 25 -14.48 2.32 14.34
CA SER A 25 -13.52 1.23 14.49
C SER A 25 -12.22 1.65 15.21
N ILE A 26 -11.79 2.91 15.04
CA ILE A 26 -10.67 3.48 15.82
C ILE A 26 -11.10 3.73 17.25
N MET A 27 -12.28 4.30 17.45
CA MET A 27 -12.78 4.60 18.79
C MET A 27 -13.04 3.34 19.63
N ALA A 28 -13.28 2.20 18.98
CA ALA A 28 -13.46 0.89 19.61
C ALA A 28 -12.15 0.16 19.96
N GLN A 29 -10.97 0.76 19.72
CA GLN A 29 -9.69 0.12 20.03
C GLN A 29 -9.51 -0.07 21.54
N THR A 30 -8.98 -1.25 21.93
CA THR A 30 -8.64 -1.57 23.34
C THR A 30 -7.46 -0.74 23.84
N PHE A 31 -6.54 -0.39 22.97
CA PHE A 31 -5.44 0.53 23.24
C PHE A 31 -5.94 1.98 23.13
N THR A 32 -5.90 2.77 24.20
CA THR A 32 -6.56 4.09 24.28
C THR A 32 -5.63 5.29 24.17
N ASP A 33 -4.29 5.08 24.25
CA ASP A 33 -3.29 6.17 24.18
C ASP A 33 -2.96 6.50 22.71
N PHE A 34 -3.93 7.07 22.01
CA PHE A 34 -3.78 7.50 20.62
C PHE A 34 -4.45 8.86 20.37
N GLU A 35 -4.00 9.51 19.32
CA GLU A 35 -4.67 10.61 18.61
C GLU A 35 -5.05 10.19 17.20
N ILE A 36 -6.03 10.87 16.60
CA ILE A 36 -6.37 10.75 15.18
C ILE A 36 -5.93 12.05 14.50
N VAL A 37 -5.01 11.96 13.56
CA VAL A 37 -4.64 13.06 12.67
C VAL A 37 -5.46 12.93 11.40
N PHE A 38 -6.51 13.71 11.28
CA PHE A 38 -7.42 13.69 10.15
C PHE A 38 -7.08 14.80 9.17
N TRP A 39 -6.60 14.42 7.97
CA TRP A 39 -6.33 15.33 6.88
C TRP A 39 -7.49 15.31 5.88
N ASP A 40 -8.27 16.39 5.84
CA ASP A 40 -9.30 16.60 4.85
C ASP A 40 -8.69 17.27 3.59
N ASN A 41 -8.59 16.50 2.53
CA ASN A 41 -7.96 16.90 1.28
C ASN A 41 -8.89 17.76 0.38
N GLY A 42 -9.74 18.58 0.99
CA GLY A 42 -10.67 19.47 0.29
C GLY A 42 -12.05 18.86 0.05
N SER A 43 -12.57 17.99 0.95
CA SER A 43 -13.90 17.38 0.80
C SER A 43 -15.02 18.40 0.72
N THR A 44 -16.02 18.09 -0.09
CA THR A 44 -17.24 18.88 -0.31
C THR A 44 -18.51 18.20 0.18
N ASP A 45 -18.39 16.95 0.65
CA ASP A 45 -19.46 16.17 1.25
C ASP A 45 -19.51 16.34 2.79
N GLU A 46 -20.19 15.44 3.50
CA GLU A 46 -20.33 15.46 4.96
C GLU A 46 -19.07 15.01 5.71
N SER A 47 -18.00 14.58 5.05
CA SER A 47 -16.79 14.07 5.69
C SER A 47 -16.21 15.01 6.77
N PRO A 48 -16.10 16.34 6.54
CA PRO A 48 -15.62 17.28 7.57
C PRO A 48 -16.49 17.32 8.83
N ALA A 49 -17.81 17.25 8.67
CA ALA A 49 -18.74 17.27 9.80
C ALA A 49 -18.65 15.95 10.60
N ILE A 50 -18.57 14.83 9.90
CA ILE A 50 -18.38 13.51 10.51
C ILE A 50 -17.09 13.49 11.33
N ALA A 51 -15.94 13.84 10.76
CA ALA A 51 -14.67 13.82 11.46
C ALA A 51 -14.68 14.68 12.74
N LYS A 52 -15.19 15.91 12.66
CA LYS A 52 -15.27 16.84 13.80
C LYS A 52 -16.21 16.37 14.92
N SER A 53 -17.19 15.50 14.63
CA SER A 53 -18.12 14.97 15.61
C SER A 53 -17.48 14.03 16.65
N TYR A 54 -16.26 13.52 16.40
CA TYR A 54 -15.52 12.63 17.31
C TYR A 54 -14.72 13.35 18.39
N GLY A 55 -14.78 14.68 18.42
CA GLY A 55 -14.30 15.50 19.54
C GLY A 55 -12.77 15.53 19.67
N HIS A 56 -12.28 15.57 20.92
CA HIS A 56 -10.88 15.87 21.26
C HIS A 56 -9.84 14.84 20.80
N LYS A 57 -10.25 13.61 20.49
CA LYS A 57 -9.36 12.59 19.94
C LYS A 57 -8.93 12.92 18.51
N VAL A 58 -9.71 13.74 17.80
CA VAL A 58 -9.47 14.09 16.40
C VAL A 58 -8.81 15.47 16.29
N ARG A 59 -7.61 15.48 15.73
CA ARG A 59 -6.97 16.71 15.27
C ARG A 59 -7.26 16.86 13.79
N TYR A 60 -8.22 17.72 13.48
CA TYR A 60 -8.70 17.96 12.13
C TYR A 60 -7.88 19.05 11.44
N PHE A 61 -7.37 18.74 10.26
CA PHE A 61 -6.69 19.65 9.35
C PHE A 61 -7.36 19.62 7.99
N ARG A 62 -7.35 20.75 7.29
CA ARG A 62 -7.93 20.86 5.96
C ARG A 62 -6.92 21.48 4.99
N GLY A 63 -6.72 20.84 3.83
CA GLY A 63 -5.97 21.40 2.73
C GLY A 63 -6.76 22.54 2.05
N GLU A 64 -6.07 23.59 1.63
CA GLU A 64 -6.66 24.67 0.84
C GLU A 64 -7.03 24.18 -0.58
N THR A 65 -6.25 23.24 -1.10
CA THR A 65 -6.46 22.60 -2.41
C THR A 65 -6.33 21.10 -2.28
N THR A 66 -6.98 20.36 -3.19
CA THR A 66 -6.79 18.90 -3.30
C THR A 66 -5.42 18.60 -3.88
N VAL A 67 -4.67 17.73 -3.19
CA VAL A 67 -3.34 17.28 -3.60
C VAL A 67 -3.33 15.76 -3.86
N PRO A 68 -2.31 15.21 -4.53
CA PRO A 68 -2.15 13.75 -4.66
C PRO A 68 -2.16 13.02 -3.32
N LEU A 69 -2.53 11.73 -3.32
CA LEU A 69 -2.70 10.93 -2.08
C LEU A 69 -1.43 10.92 -1.23
N GLY A 70 -0.26 10.68 -1.82
CA GLY A 70 1.03 10.72 -1.13
C GLY A 70 1.32 12.07 -0.48
N ALA A 71 1.06 13.18 -1.18
CA ALA A 71 1.21 14.54 -0.64
C ALA A 71 0.27 14.77 0.55
N GLY A 72 -1.00 14.37 0.45
CA GLY A 72 -1.94 14.48 1.57
C GLY A 72 -1.51 13.66 2.79
N ARG A 73 -0.93 12.46 2.58
CA ARG A 73 -0.35 11.64 3.65
C ARG A 73 0.87 12.31 4.28
N ASN A 74 1.74 12.96 3.50
CA ASN A 74 2.88 13.72 4.00
C ASN A 74 2.42 14.90 4.88
N LEU A 75 1.41 15.64 4.44
CA LEU A 75 0.84 16.75 5.20
C LEU A 75 0.20 16.29 6.53
N ALA A 76 -0.46 15.15 6.53
CA ALA A 76 -0.99 14.53 7.75
C ALA A 76 0.14 14.06 8.68
N LEU A 77 1.16 13.38 8.15
CA LEU A 77 2.32 12.90 8.90
C LEU A 77 3.09 14.03 9.58
N ALA A 78 3.21 15.18 8.93
CA ALA A 78 3.84 16.38 9.52
C ALA A 78 3.12 16.87 10.80
N GLN A 79 1.89 16.45 11.02
CA GLN A 79 1.09 16.78 12.21
C GLN A 79 1.15 15.66 13.27
N ALA A 80 1.68 14.50 12.96
CA ALA A 80 1.76 13.37 13.88
C ALA A 80 2.72 13.64 15.04
N ARG A 81 2.39 13.12 16.23
CA ARG A 81 3.18 13.29 17.45
C ARG A 81 3.54 11.96 18.10
N GLY A 82 2.85 10.89 17.70
CA GLY A 82 2.99 9.57 18.29
C GLY A 82 4.34 8.93 17.98
N ARG A 83 4.79 8.10 18.92
CA ARG A 83 5.97 7.26 18.74
C ARG A 83 5.76 6.19 17.66
N TYR A 84 4.51 5.80 17.46
CA TYR A 84 4.07 4.89 16.40
C TYR A 84 3.04 5.59 15.53
N ILE A 85 3.08 5.30 14.24
CA ILE A 85 2.21 5.87 13.22
C ILE A 85 1.41 4.72 12.60
N ALA A 86 0.09 4.73 12.77
CA ALA A 86 -0.83 3.79 12.15
C ALA A 86 -1.61 4.49 11.04
N PHE A 87 -2.01 3.75 10.01
CA PHE A 87 -2.74 4.31 8.88
C PHE A 87 -4.10 3.63 8.76
N LEU A 88 -5.15 4.42 8.52
CA LEU A 88 -6.47 3.89 8.19
C LEU A 88 -7.07 4.68 7.04
N ASP A 89 -7.35 3.99 5.92
CA ASP A 89 -8.13 4.56 4.82
C ASP A 89 -9.60 4.72 5.24
N CYS A 90 -10.28 5.75 4.72
CA CYS A 90 -11.61 6.17 5.19
C CYS A 90 -12.75 5.19 4.87
N ASP A 91 -12.46 4.12 4.14
CA ASP A 91 -13.40 3.06 3.74
C ASP A 91 -13.06 1.70 4.36
N ASP A 92 -11.98 1.61 5.15
CA ASP A 92 -11.54 0.39 5.82
C ASP A 92 -11.97 0.35 7.30
N ILE A 93 -11.83 -0.83 7.93
CA ILE A 93 -12.27 -1.05 9.30
C ILE A 93 -11.17 -1.79 10.08
N TRP A 94 -10.98 -1.42 11.35
CA TRP A 94 -10.13 -2.14 12.28
C TRP A 94 -10.92 -2.97 13.29
N ARG A 95 -10.37 -4.11 13.68
CA ARG A 95 -10.86 -4.88 14.84
C ARG A 95 -10.25 -4.34 16.14
N PRO A 96 -10.92 -4.48 17.29
CA PRO A 96 -10.60 -3.75 18.54
C PRO A 96 -9.17 -3.92 19.07
N ARG A 97 -8.51 -5.06 18.85
CA ARG A 97 -7.18 -5.34 19.41
C ARG A 97 -5.99 -4.95 18.53
N LYS A 98 -6.26 -4.29 17.40
CA LYS A 98 -5.19 -4.02 16.41
C LYS A 98 -4.06 -3.18 16.99
N LEU A 99 -4.35 -2.02 17.56
CA LEU A 99 -3.32 -1.12 18.10
C LEU A 99 -2.58 -1.78 19.27
N GLU A 100 -3.29 -2.45 20.18
CA GLU A 100 -2.73 -3.15 21.33
C GLU A 100 -1.67 -4.17 20.91
N LEU A 101 -2.01 -5.05 19.98
CA LEU A 101 -1.11 -6.12 19.56
C LEU A 101 0.10 -5.61 18.76
N GLN A 102 -0.10 -4.59 17.92
CA GLN A 102 1.00 -4.00 17.15
C GLN A 102 1.97 -3.23 18.06
N VAL A 103 1.46 -2.44 19.01
CA VAL A 103 2.30 -1.76 20.00
C VAL A 103 3.11 -2.76 20.81
N GLY A 104 2.48 -3.87 21.24
CA GLY A 104 3.18 -4.94 21.96
C GLY A 104 4.38 -5.51 21.21
N LEU A 105 4.29 -5.70 19.89
CA LEU A 105 5.40 -6.18 19.07
C LEU A 105 6.53 -5.14 18.96
N PHE A 106 6.22 -3.86 18.85
CA PHE A 106 7.23 -2.78 18.85
C PHE A 106 7.96 -2.66 20.17
N GLU A 107 7.24 -2.80 21.29
CA GLU A 107 7.84 -2.75 22.62
C GLU A 107 8.74 -3.97 22.91
N ALA A 108 8.37 -5.13 22.35
CA ALA A 108 9.15 -6.36 22.50
C ALA A 108 10.45 -6.35 21.70
N ASN A 109 10.53 -5.61 20.59
CA ASN A 109 11.72 -5.56 19.74
C ASN A 109 11.96 -4.14 19.16
N PRO A 110 12.97 -3.41 19.66
CA PRO A 110 13.27 -2.05 19.20
C PRO A 110 13.81 -2.00 17.76
N ARG A 111 14.23 -3.12 17.16
CA ARG A 111 14.68 -3.18 15.76
C ARG A 111 13.54 -3.27 14.75
N VAL A 112 12.31 -3.51 15.22
CA VAL A 112 11.14 -3.54 14.35
C VAL A 112 10.74 -2.13 13.97
N GLY A 113 10.77 -1.83 12.67
CA GLY A 113 10.38 -0.54 12.09
C GLY A 113 8.95 -0.53 11.56
N LEU A 114 8.39 -1.70 11.18
CA LEU A 114 7.04 -1.83 10.67
C LEU A 114 6.40 -3.13 11.17
N VAL A 115 5.14 -3.01 11.63
CA VAL A 115 4.28 -4.14 12.01
C VAL A 115 3.00 -4.09 11.18
N SER A 116 2.66 -5.20 10.52
CA SER A 116 1.39 -5.36 9.82
C SER A 116 0.46 -6.33 10.55
N THR A 117 -0.81 -6.34 10.18
CA THR A 117 -1.76 -7.38 10.59
C THR A 117 -2.24 -8.16 9.36
N ASP A 118 -2.81 -9.35 9.54
CA ASP A 118 -3.55 -9.96 8.47
C ASP A 118 -4.76 -9.09 8.09
N THR A 119 -5.12 -9.15 6.83
CA THR A 119 -6.18 -8.33 6.24
C THR A 119 -7.25 -9.22 5.62
N GLU A 120 -8.50 -9.01 6.02
CA GLU A 120 -9.66 -9.56 5.34
C GLU A 120 -10.13 -8.59 4.25
N ILE A 121 -10.22 -9.08 3.01
CA ILE A 121 -10.83 -8.34 1.90
C ILE A 121 -12.31 -8.62 1.91
N PHE A 122 -13.15 -7.57 1.95
CA PHE A 122 -14.60 -7.70 2.02
C PHE A 122 -15.32 -6.72 1.08
N ASP A 123 -16.53 -7.09 0.64
CA ASP A 123 -17.36 -6.29 -0.27
C ASP A 123 -18.40 -5.40 0.44
N GLY A 124 -18.21 -5.18 1.73
CA GLY A 124 -19.15 -4.47 2.61
C GLY A 124 -20.19 -5.39 3.27
N LYS A 125 -20.26 -6.67 2.87
CA LYS A 125 -21.22 -7.66 3.39
C LYS A 125 -20.55 -8.95 3.85
N ARG A 126 -19.62 -9.46 3.06
CA ARG A 126 -18.94 -10.75 3.30
C ARG A 126 -17.43 -10.63 3.06
N VAL A 127 -16.67 -11.42 3.81
CA VAL A 127 -15.26 -11.61 3.57
C VAL A 127 -15.07 -12.46 2.31
N ILE A 128 -14.27 -11.94 1.36
CA ILE A 128 -13.95 -12.61 0.09
C ILE A 128 -12.73 -13.50 0.27
N LYS A 129 -11.68 -12.97 0.95
CA LYS A 129 -10.43 -13.68 1.20
C LYS A 129 -9.60 -13.01 2.29
N ARG A 130 -8.55 -13.71 2.75
CA ARG A 130 -7.52 -13.20 3.67
C ARG A 130 -6.17 -13.12 2.95
N LEU A 131 -5.40 -12.07 3.19
CA LEU A 131 -4.10 -11.88 2.53
C LEU A 131 -3.07 -12.90 3.00
N PHE A 132 -2.98 -13.19 4.29
CA PHE A 132 -2.00 -14.14 4.82
C PHE A 132 -2.32 -15.61 4.49
N ALA A 133 -3.56 -15.91 4.10
CA ALA A 133 -3.90 -17.22 3.55
C ALA A 133 -3.26 -17.48 2.18
N GLU A 134 -3.03 -16.43 1.40
CA GLU A 134 -2.39 -16.52 0.07
C GLU A 134 -0.89 -16.24 0.12
N THR A 135 -0.45 -15.45 1.10
CA THR A 135 0.94 -15.02 1.23
C THR A 135 1.37 -15.12 2.68
N ARG A 136 2.23 -16.07 2.97
CA ARG A 136 2.82 -16.17 4.30
C ARG A 136 3.84 -15.04 4.47
N PRO A 137 3.61 -14.07 5.40
CA PRO A 137 4.53 -12.96 5.62
C PRO A 137 5.85 -13.45 6.25
N ALA A 138 6.92 -12.70 6.04
CA ALA A 138 8.20 -12.91 6.68
C ALA A 138 8.41 -11.94 7.85
N ARG A 139 9.23 -12.33 8.83
CA ARG A 139 9.67 -11.52 9.98
C ARG A 139 11.15 -11.20 9.86
N GLY A 140 11.62 -10.22 10.63
CA GLY A 140 13.02 -9.80 10.63
C GLY A 140 13.38 -8.96 9.40
N MET A 141 14.60 -9.09 8.89
CA MET A 141 15.06 -8.38 7.69
C MET A 141 14.41 -8.98 6.43
N ALA A 142 13.19 -8.54 6.15
CA ALA A 142 12.30 -9.16 5.16
C ALA A 142 12.16 -8.35 3.85
N PHE A 143 13.09 -7.46 3.53
CA PHE A 143 13.06 -6.59 2.35
C PHE A 143 12.80 -7.36 1.05
N VAL A 144 13.62 -8.36 0.76
CA VAL A 144 13.49 -9.16 -0.48
C VAL A 144 12.15 -9.88 -0.52
N ALA A 145 11.76 -10.53 0.56
CA ALA A 145 10.50 -11.26 0.64
C ALA A 145 9.29 -10.34 0.43
N LEU A 146 9.32 -9.11 1.00
CA LEU A 146 8.26 -8.12 0.84
C LEU A 146 8.16 -7.63 -0.61
N MET A 147 9.28 -7.34 -1.26
CA MET A 147 9.27 -6.94 -2.68
C MET A 147 8.86 -8.10 -3.61
N GLU A 148 9.27 -9.32 -3.28
CA GLU A 148 8.83 -10.51 -4.02
C GLU A 148 7.32 -10.72 -3.92
N ARG A 149 6.72 -10.41 -2.79
CA ARG A 149 5.29 -10.58 -2.59
C ARG A 149 4.77 -9.61 -1.52
N GLN A 150 4.17 -8.51 -1.98
CA GLN A 150 3.55 -7.52 -1.10
C GLN A 150 2.37 -8.15 -0.33
N TRP A 151 2.46 -8.13 1.01
CA TRP A 151 1.41 -8.62 1.91
C TRP A 151 0.85 -7.56 2.86
N ILE A 152 1.38 -6.34 2.82
CA ILE A 152 1.01 -5.25 3.71
C ILE A 152 0.03 -4.34 2.98
N SER A 153 -1.22 -4.24 3.46
CA SER A 153 -2.15 -3.20 3.03
C SER A 153 -1.93 -1.94 3.87
N MET A 154 -2.23 -0.76 3.31
CA MET A 154 -2.03 0.51 4.01
C MET A 154 -2.68 0.51 5.39
N SER A 155 -3.95 0.15 5.48
CA SER A 155 -4.72 0.14 6.73
C SER A 155 -4.25 -0.95 7.73
N SER A 156 -3.45 -1.93 7.30
CA SER A 156 -2.86 -2.93 8.21
C SER A 156 -1.58 -2.47 8.87
N ALA A 157 -0.89 -1.50 8.27
CA ALA A 157 0.42 -1.06 8.69
C ALA A 157 0.40 -0.18 9.94
N MET A 158 1.40 -0.37 10.78
CA MET A 158 1.86 0.58 11.80
C MET A 158 3.38 0.67 11.67
N VAL A 159 3.95 1.86 11.75
CA VAL A 159 5.39 2.10 11.62
C VAL A 159 5.93 2.84 12.83
N ARG A 160 7.20 2.61 13.15
CA ARG A 160 7.94 3.38 14.13
C ARG A 160 8.24 4.77 13.56
N ALA A 161 7.95 5.85 14.29
CA ALA A 161 8.21 7.21 13.82
C ALA A 161 9.69 7.44 13.46
N GLU A 162 10.62 6.81 14.20
CA GLU A 162 12.05 6.83 13.93
C GLU A 162 12.41 6.21 12.56
N ALA A 163 11.72 5.11 12.18
CA ALA A 163 11.92 4.49 10.87
C ALA A 163 11.47 5.41 9.72
N LEU A 164 10.40 6.19 9.92
CA LEU A 164 9.99 7.22 8.95
C LEU A 164 10.99 8.39 8.92
N ALA A 165 11.45 8.87 10.08
CA ALA A 165 12.43 9.97 10.13
C ALA A 165 13.71 9.63 9.33
N GLY A 166 14.22 8.40 9.44
CA GLY A 166 15.38 7.93 8.66
C GLY A 166 15.15 7.93 7.14
N LEU A 167 13.90 7.86 6.67
CA LEU A 167 13.59 7.94 5.23
C LEU A 167 13.74 9.38 4.70
N SER A 168 13.35 10.38 5.48
CA SER A 168 13.43 11.79 5.06
C SER A 168 14.86 12.29 4.98
N GLU A 169 15.76 11.77 5.79
CA GLU A 169 17.20 12.11 5.77
C GLU A 169 17.90 11.60 4.50
N ARG A 170 17.35 10.57 3.84
CA ARG A 170 17.87 9.95 2.62
C ARG A 170 17.05 10.32 1.38
N ALA A 171 16.28 11.41 1.42
CA ALA A 171 15.45 11.81 0.30
C ALA A 171 16.31 12.02 -0.95
N VAL A 172 16.04 11.29 -2.01
CA VAL A 172 16.55 11.59 -3.35
C VAL A 172 15.88 12.89 -3.77
N PRO A 173 16.63 13.90 -4.27
CA PRO A 173 16.03 15.10 -4.82
C PRO A 173 15.16 14.73 -6.03
N THR A 174 13.88 14.50 -5.82
CA THR A 174 12.90 14.22 -6.90
C THR A 174 12.34 15.52 -7.49
N GLY A 175 12.89 16.68 -7.10
CA GLY A 175 12.52 17.99 -7.67
C GLY A 175 11.14 18.50 -7.27
N GLN A 176 10.43 17.83 -6.35
CA GLN A 176 9.10 18.24 -5.91
C GLN A 176 9.01 18.15 -4.38
N GLY A 177 8.86 19.31 -3.74
CA GLY A 177 8.50 19.48 -2.34
C GLY A 177 9.69 19.70 -1.38
N GLU A 178 9.75 20.88 -0.78
CA GLU A 178 10.71 21.26 0.27
C GLU A 178 10.54 20.49 1.59
N ASN A 179 9.51 19.66 1.70
CA ASN A 179 9.19 18.86 2.89
C ASN A 179 9.63 17.41 2.67
N GLY A 180 10.90 17.08 2.77
CA GLY A 180 11.51 15.77 2.60
C GLY A 180 10.55 14.58 2.83
N GLY A 181 9.74 14.29 1.79
CA GLY A 181 8.51 13.53 1.94
C GLY A 181 8.75 12.06 2.23
N TRP A 182 8.05 11.53 3.22
CA TRP A 182 8.03 10.09 3.50
C TRP A 182 7.44 9.32 2.33
N PHE A 183 6.30 9.81 1.80
CA PHE A 183 5.67 9.30 0.58
C PHE A 183 6.17 10.06 -0.64
N ASP A 184 6.48 9.34 -1.70
CA ASP A 184 6.82 9.93 -3.00
C ASP A 184 5.55 10.45 -3.69
N GLU A 185 5.44 11.77 -3.80
CA GLU A 185 4.26 12.45 -4.33
C GLU A 185 4.06 12.24 -5.84
N SER A 186 5.07 11.72 -6.54
CA SER A 186 4.97 11.35 -7.95
C SER A 186 4.31 9.99 -8.18
N LEU A 187 4.15 9.17 -7.12
CA LEU A 187 3.49 7.87 -7.15
C LEU A 187 2.01 8.02 -6.77
N ASN A 188 1.15 7.22 -7.39
CA ASN A 188 -0.31 7.28 -7.20
C ASN A 188 -0.96 5.94 -6.85
N VAL A 189 -0.21 4.83 -7.00
CA VAL A 189 -0.70 3.45 -6.77
C VAL A 189 0.31 2.56 -6.05
N CYS A 190 1.56 3.00 -5.94
CA CYS A 190 2.63 2.27 -5.26
C CYS A 190 3.32 3.11 -4.18
N GLU A 191 2.73 4.25 -3.75
CA GLU A 191 3.33 5.17 -2.79
C GLU A 191 3.55 4.53 -1.42
N GLU A 192 2.61 3.71 -0.94
CA GLU A 192 2.79 2.96 0.29
C GLU A 192 3.82 1.84 0.16
N ALA A 193 3.83 1.15 -0.99
CA ALA A 193 4.80 0.08 -1.23
C ALA A 193 6.23 0.62 -1.23
N ASP A 194 6.48 1.80 -1.83
CA ASP A 194 7.77 2.49 -1.80
C ASP A 194 8.23 2.75 -0.36
N VAL A 195 7.36 3.30 0.49
CA VAL A 195 7.66 3.57 1.91
C VAL A 195 7.98 2.27 2.65
N PHE A 196 7.17 1.24 2.48
CA PHE A 196 7.35 -0.03 3.19
C PHE A 196 8.63 -0.75 2.75
N TYR A 197 8.99 -0.70 1.47
CA TYR A 197 10.24 -1.27 0.95
C TYR A 197 11.46 -0.55 1.53
N ARG A 198 11.44 0.78 1.61
CA ARG A 198 12.54 1.55 2.21
C ARG A 198 12.69 1.28 3.70
N ILE A 199 11.58 1.15 4.44
CA ILE A 199 11.63 0.73 5.86
C ILE A 199 12.20 -0.69 5.97
N ALA A 200 11.69 -1.64 5.18
CA ALA A 200 12.10 -3.05 5.22
C ALA A 200 13.57 -3.27 4.86
N HIS A 201 14.19 -2.34 4.11
CA HIS A 201 15.60 -2.39 3.77
C HIS A 201 16.51 -2.19 5.00
N ASP A 202 16.10 -1.31 5.91
CA ASP A 202 16.94 -0.87 7.03
C ASP A 202 16.45 -1.39 8.40
N TRP A 203 15.16 -1.80 8.49
CA TRP A 203 14.50 -2.21 9.72
C TRP A 203 13.91 -3.62 9.60
N GLU A 204 13.78 -4.28 10.74
CA GLU A 204 13.04 -5.53 10.82
C GLU A 204 11.53 -5.29 10.65
N LEU A 205 10.87 -6.26 10.01
CA LEU A 205 9.42 -6.33 9.93
C LEU A 205 8.86 -7.35 10.91
N ASP A 206 7.65 -7.11 11.41
CA ASP A 206 6.89 -8.07 12.18
C ASP A 206 5.41 -8.05 11.77
N HIS A 207 4.63 -9.01 12.24
CA HIS A 207 3.20 -9.06 11.94
C HIS A 207 2.40 -9.78 13.02
N VAL A 208 1.13 -9.42 13.11
CA VAL A 208 0.10 -10.12 13.89
C VAL A 208 -0.65 -11.05 12.96
N ASP A 209 -0.70 -12.34 13.27
CA ASP A 209 -1.35 -13.36 12.42
C ASP A 209 -2.89 -13.29 12.45
N GLU A 210 -3.48 -12.45 13.33
CA GLU A 210 -4.91 -12.23 13.43
C GLU A 210 -5.40 -11.26 12.32
N PRO A 211 -6.59 -11.49 11.70
CA PRO A 211 -7.17 -10.60 10.71
C PRO A 211 -7.80 -9.38 11.41
N LEU A 212 -6.99 -8.38 11.70
CA LEU A 212 -7.37 -7.19 12.46
C LEU A 212 -7.68 -5.97 11.58
N THR A 213 -7.54 -6.14 10.26
CA THR A 213 -7.87 -5.12 9.26
C THR A 213 -8.86 -5.70 8.25
N LEU A 214 -9.90 -4.94 7.94
CA LEU A 214 -10.86 -5.24 6.88
C LEU A 214 -10.66 -4.21 5.76
N TRP A 215 -10.18 -4.66 4.61
CA TRP A 215 -10.03 -3.84 3.41
C TRP A 215 -11.29 -3.93 2.56
N ARG A 216 -11.98 -2.79 2.42
CA ARG A 216 -13.22 -2.72 1.65
C ARG A 216 -12.92 -2.62 0.15
N VAL A 217 -13.50 -3.53 -0.62
CA VAL A 217 -13.41 -3.48 -2.09
C VAL A 217 -14.73 -3.01 -2.70
N HIS A 218 -14.62 -2.02 -3.57
CA HIS A 218 -15.73 -1.46 -4.34
C HIS A 218 -15.22 -0.91 -5.68
N GLY A 219 -16.11 -0.57 -6.59
CA GLY A 219 -15.73 -0.08 -7.93
C GLY A 219 -14.96 1.25 -7.96
N GLY A 220 -14.92 1.97 -6.83
CA GLY A 220 -14.19 3.23 -6.66
C GLY A 220 -12.74 3.10 -6.23
N ASN A 221 -12.26 1.90 -5.81
CA ASN A 221 -10.89 1.74 -5.33
C ASN A 221 -9.85 2.16 -6.39
N THR A 222 -8.88 2.97 -5.97
CA THR A 222 -7.80 3.52 -6.83
C THR A 222 -7.00 2.41 -7.50
N THR A 223 -6.71 1.33 -6.79
CA THR A 223 -5.99 0.15 -7.28
C THR A 223 -6.58 -0.42 -8.59
N PHE A 224 -7.90 -0.49 -8.70
CA PHE A 224 -8.56 -1.02 -9.90
C PHE A 224 -8.66 0.03 -11.02
N ARG A 225 -8.90 1.30 -10.65
CA ARG A 225 -9.08 2.38 -11.63
C ARG A 225 -7.77 2.78 -12.31
N LYS A 226 -6.65 2.72 -11.61
CA LYS A 226 -5.33 3.15 -12.08
C LYS A 226 -4.38 1.99 -12.38
N PHE A 227 -4.90 0.79 -12.65
CA PHE A 227 -4.07 -0.41 -12.86
C PHE A 227 -2.93 -0.22 -13.85
N GLY A 228 -3.12 0.57 -14.92
CA GLY A 228 -2.08 0.84 -15.91
C GLY A 228 -0.82 1.54 -15.37
N GLN A 229 -0.92 2.23 -14.23
CA GLN A 229 0.21 2.99 -13.65
C GLN A 229 1.19 2.11 -12.87
N PHE A 230 0.78 0.90 -12.42
CA PHE A 230 1.64 0.02 -11.62
C PHE A 230 2.99 -0.31 -12.26
N ALA A 231 2.99 -0.49 -13.59
CA ALA A 231 4.20 -0.84 -14.32
C ALA A 231 5.25 0.28 -14.27
N ASP A 232 4.82 1.49 -14.58
CA ASP A 232 5.71 2.66 -14.65
C ASP A 232 6.15 3.07 -13.23
N GLU A 233 5.27 2.98 -12.23
CA GLU A 233 5.62 3.27 -10.83
C GLU A 233 6.56 2.21 -10.24
N THR A 234 6.38 0.92 -10.57
CA THR A 234 7.35 -0.12 -10.20
C THR A 234 8.74 0.18 -10.75
N GLN A 235 8.83 0.67 -12.00
CA GLN A 235 10.10 1.06 -12.59
C GLN A 235 10.73 2.25 -11.86
N ARG A 236 9.93 3.28 -11.52
CA ARG A 236 10.41 4.44 -10.73
C ARG A 236 10.92 4.02 -9.35
N ILE A 237 10.24 3.09 -8.67
CA ILE A 237 10.72 2.54 -7.39
C ILE A 237 12.08 1.86 -7.56
N LEU A 238 12.27 1.04 -8.60
CA LEU A 238 13.57 0.42 -8.88
C LEU A 238 14.68 1.46 -9.14
N GLU A 239 14.38 2.51 -9.91
CA GLU A 239 15.31 3.60 -10.18
C GLU A 239 15.68 4.36 -8.89
N LYS A 240 14.70 4.64 -8.03
CA LYS A 240 14.92 5.23 -6.71
C LYS A 240 15.82 4.36 -5.84
N HIS A 241 15.56 3.05 -5.77
CA HIS A 241 16.39 2.13 -4.97
C HIS A 241 17.83 2.06 -5.48
N ARG A 242 18.06 2.10 -6.79
CA ARG A 242 19.43 2.21 -7.37
C ARG A 242 20.13 3.48 -6.95
N ALA A 243 19.42 4.60 -6.86
CA ALA A 243 19.97 5.87 -6.41
C ALA A 243 20.24 5.88 -4.90
N LEU A 244 19.39 5.25 -4.10
CA LEU A 244 19.50 5.20 -2.63
C LEU A 244 20.56 4.21 -2.15
N TYR A 245 20.72 3.08 -2.84
CA TYR A 245 21.50 1.93 -2.37
C TYR A 245 22.61 1.58 -3.37
N PRO A 246 23.86 2.04 -3.15
CA PRO A 246 24.98 1.70 -4.02
C PRO A 246 25.13 0.19 -4.19
N GLY A 247 25.30 -0.28 -5.42
CA GLY A 247 25.43 -1.71 -5.72
C GLY A 247 24.11 -2.50 -5.74
N TYR A 248 22.97 -1.81 -5.72
CA TYR A 248 21.63 -2.43 -5.65
C TYR A 248 21.43 -3.54 -6.69
N ASP A 249 21.76 -3.29 -7.96
CA ASP A 249 21.55 -4.26 -9.03
C ASP A 249 22.40 -5.53 -8.88
N GLN A 250 23.61 -5.43 -8.32
CA GLN A 250 24.48 -6.57 -8.04
C GLN A 250 23.97 -7.38 -6.83
N GLN A 251 23.62 -6.66 -5.76
CA GLN A 251 23.14 -7.29 -4.52
C GLN A 251 21.79 -7.97 -4.69
N TYR A 252 20.88 -7.37 -5.48
CA TYR A 252 19.50 -7.81 -5.64
C TYR A 252 19.15 -8.19 -7.09
N ALA A 253 20.10 -8.73 -7.88
CA ALA A 253 19.93 -9.01 -9.30
C ALA A 253 18.67 -9.83 -9.63
N GLY A 254 18.40 -10.89 -8.85
CA GLY A 254 17.20 -11.74 -9.00
C GLY A 254 15.91 -10.98 -8.75
N LEU A 255 15.90 -10.11 -7.72
CA LEU A 255 14.76 -9.27 -7.38
C LEU A 255 14.48 -8.22 -8.46
N VAL A 256 15.52 -7.55 -8.94
CA VAL A 256 15.43 -6.57 -10.05
C VAL A 256 14.85 -7.23 -11.29
N GLN A 257 15.33 -8.42 -11.65
CA GLN A 257 14.80 -9.19 -12.77
C GLN A 257 13.32 -9.55 -12.57
N LEU A 258 12.94 -9.98 -11.37
CA LEU A 258 11.55 -10.31 -11.01
C LEU A 258 10.63 -9.08 -11.14
N MET A 259 11.03 -7.95 -10.57
CA MET A 259 10.24 -6.71 -10.57
C MET A 259 10.11 -6.14 -11.99
N THR A 260 11.19 -6.11 -12.77
CA THR A 260 11.17 -5.69 -14.18
C THR A 260 10.23 -6.56 -15.02
N ARG A 261 10.28 -7.89 -14.80
CA ARG A 261 9.38 -8.82 -15.48
C ARG A 261 7.92 -8.61 -15.10
N ARG A 262 7.62 -8.32 -13.81
CA ARG A 262 6.27 -8.00 -13.35
C ARG A 262 5.76 -6.72 -13.98
N ALA A 263 6.56 -5.66 -13.96
CA ALA A 263 6.23 -4.39 -14.58
C ALA A 263 5.93 -4.58 -16.10
N GLY A 264 6.77 -5.32 -16.80
CA GLY A 264 6.54 -5.66 -18.21
C GLY A 264 5.22 -6.40 -18.43
N PHE A 265 4.86 -7.34 -17.56
CA PHE A 265 3.59 -8.05 -17.63
C PHE A 265 2.39 -7.14 -17.32
N GLN A 266 2.46 -6.32 -16.29
CA GLN A 266 1.41 -5.34 -15.93
C GLN A 266 1.17 -4.36 -17.08
N LYS A 267 2.24 -3.84 -17.69
CA LYS A 267 2.16 -2.98 -18.87
C LYS A 267 1.49 -3.67 -20.05
N ALA A 268 1.88 -4.91 -20.32
CA ALA A 268 1.28 -5.69 -21.40
C ALA A 268 -0.23 -5.93 -21.18
N VAL A 269 -0.63 -6.22 -19.93
CA VAL A 269 -2.04 -6.38 -19.55
C VAL A 269 -2.82 -5.09 -19.76
N ALA A 270 -2.30 -3.95 -19.31
CA ALA A 270 -2.95 -2.65 -19.49
C ALA A 270 -3.15 -2.33 -20.96
N LEU A 271 -2.08 -2.43 -21.78
CA LEU A 271 -2.12 -2.19 -23.22
C LEU A 271 -3.12 -3.10 -23.95
N TRP A 272 -3.17 -4.38 -23.57
CA TRP A 272 -4.14 -5.30 -24.19
C TRP A 272 -5.58 -4.94 -23.86
N ARG A 273 -5.88 -4.59 -22.61
CA ARG A 273 -7.22 -4.13 -22.19
C ARG A 273 -7.68 -2.88 -22.92
N GLU A 274 -6.74 -2.00 -23.29
CA GLU A 274 -6.97 -0.77 -24.05
C GLU A 274 -7.06 -1.03 -25.57
N GLY A 275 -6.88 -2.27 -26.02
CA GLY A 275 -6.92 -2.64 -27.45
C GLY A 275 -5.59 -2.46 -28.20
N HIS A 276 -4.52 -2.10 -27.50
CA HIS A 276 -3.18 -1.91 -28.07
C HIS A 276 -2.41 -3.24 -28.18
N ASN A 277 -2.96 -4.21 -28.92
CA ASN A 277 -2.48 -5.58 -28.95
C ASN A 277 -1.02 -5.74 -29.39
N SER A 278 -0.55 -4.96 -30.39
CA SER A 278 0.85 -5.02 -30.84
C SER A 278 1.80 -4.55 -29.73
N ALA A 279 1.51 -3.40 -29.12
CA ALA A 279 2.30 -2.85 -28.03
C ALA A 279 2.32 -3.79 -26.82
N ALA A 280 1.19 -4.46 -26.51
CA ALA A 280 1.12 -5.48 -25.47
C ALA A 280 2.07 -6.65 -25.73
N ARG A 281 2.13 -7.15 -26.96
CA ARG A 281 3.10 -8.19 -27.36
C ARG A 281 4.54 -7.71 -27.26
N ASP A 282 4.84 -6.48 -27.67
CA ASP A 282 6.18 -5.93 -27.57
C ASP A 282 6.64 -5.81 -26.12
N ALA A 283 5.76 -5.38 -25.22
CA ALA A 283 6.04 -5.27 -23.78
C ALA A 283 6.34 -6.64 -23.14
N ILE A 284 5.66 -7.73 -23.55
CA ILE A 284 5.86 -9.07 -22.97
C ILE A 284 6.90 -9.92 -23.72
N ARG A 285 7.33 -9.51 -24.92
CA ARG A 285 8.26 -10.28 -25.78
C ARG A 285 9.52 -10.78 -25.06
N PRO A 286 10.21 -9.97 -24.23
CA PRO A 286 11.42 -10.42 -23.53
C PRO A 286 11.14 -11.60 -22.59
N TRP A 287 9.91 -11.70 -22.05
CA TRP A 287 9.52 -12.63 -21.00
C TRP A 287 8.65 -13.80 -21.46
N ARG A 288 8.31 -13.87 -22.76
CA ARG A 288 7.36 -14.86 -23.30
C ARG A 288 7.69 -16.31 -22.97
N LYS A 289 8.98 -16.63 -22.76
CA LYS A 289 9.45 -17.97 -22.39
C LYS A 289 9.73 -18.15 -20.91
N SER A 290 9.45 -17.15 -20.07
CA SER A 290 9.78 -17.16 -18.64
C SER A 290 8.77 -17.91 -17.76
N GLY A 291 7.80 -18.58 -18.37
CA GLY A 291 6.79 -19.40 -17.69
C GLY A 291 5.48 -19.44 -18.47
N ILE A 292 4.61 -20.39 -18.09
CA ILE A 292 3.35 -20.65 -18.79
C ILE A 292 2.44 -19.42 -18.85
N LYS A 293 2.39 -18.64 -17.76
CA LYS A 293 1.61 -17.39 -17.67
C LYS A 293 1.96 -16.42 -18.80
N TYR A 294 3.25 -16.21 -19.04
CA TYR A 294 3.73 -15.26 -20.05
C TYR A 294 3.52 -15.79 -21.48
N SER A 295 3.68 -17.09 -21.69
CA SER A 295 3.41 -17.75 -22.97
C SER A 295 1.93 -17.69 -23.32
N LEU A 296 1.04 -18.04 -22.38
CA LEU A 296 -0.41 -17.98 -22.59
C LEU A 296 -0.88 -16.54 -22.86
N PHE A 297 -0.37 -15.57 -22.10
CA PHE A 297 -0.67 -14.16 -22.35
C PHE A 297 -0.22 -13.71 -23.75
N TRP A 298 0.98 -14.12 -24.17
CA TRP A 298 1.50 -13.82 -25.51
C TRP A 298 0.52 -14.26 -26.61
N TRP A 299 0.01 -15.49 -26.53
CA TRP A 299 -0.94 -16.02 -27.51
C TRP A 299 -2.32 -15.36 -27.35
N ALA A 300 -2.81 -15.18 -26.14
CA ALA A 300 -4.10 -14.54 -25.91
C ALA A 300 -4.16 -13.10 -26.43
N SER A 301 -3.04 -12.37 -26.41
CA SER A 301 -2.96 -10.98 -26.89
C SER A 301 -3.10 -10.81 -28.42
N TYR A 302 -3.21 -11.89 -29.19
CA TYR A 302 -3.67 -11.84 -30.57
C TYR A 302 -5.18 -11.65 -30.69
N LEU A 303 -5.93 -11.97 -29.64
CA LEU A 303 -7.37 -11.73 -29.57
C LEU A 303 -7.65 -10.28 -29.15
N PRO A 304 -8.81 -9.71 -29.53
CA PRO A 304 -9.22 -8.39 -29.04
C PRO A 304 -9.23 -8.31 -27.51
N GLY A 305 -8.95 -7.14 -26.95
CA GLY A 305 -8.86 -6.90 -25.50
C GLY A 305 -10.13 -7.25 -24.70
N VAL A 306 -11.31 -7.26 -25.35
CA VAL A 306 -12.59 -7.71 -24.77
C VAL A 306 -12.55 -9.16 -24.27
N PHE A 307 -11.62 -9.99 -24.76
CA PHE A 307 -11.44 -11.37 -24.31
C PHE A 307 -10.55 -11.50 -23.07
N PHE A 308 -10.03 -10.38 -22.54
CA PHE A 308 -9.15 -10.41 -21.36
C PHE A 308 -9.77 -11.14 -20.18
N ASP A 309 -11.02 -10.81 -19.82
CA ASP A 309 -11.71 -11.42 -18.68
C ASP A 309 -11.91 -12.93 -18.86
N LEU A 310 -12.20 -13.37 -20.09
CA LEU A 310 -12.31 -14.80 -20.41
C LEU A 310 -10.94 -15.48 -20.28
N ALA A 311 -9.88 -14.91 -20.83
CA ALA A 311 -8.52 -15.45 -20.75
C ALA A 311 -8.03 -15.50 -19.28
N ALA A 312 -8.33 -14.47 -18.48
CA ALA A 312 -8.03 -14.44 -17.07
C ALA A 312 -8.76 -15.56 -16.31
N ARG A 313 -10.06 -15.76 -16.55
CA ARG A 313 -10.85 -16.86 -15.93
C ARG A 313 -10.27 -18.22 -16.27
N LEU A 314 -9.90 -18.45 -17.55
CA LEU A 314 -9.29 -19.71 -17.99
C LEU A 314 -7.93 -19.93 -17.31
N TYR A 315 -7.10 -18.88 -17.19
CA TYR A 315 -5.81 -18.97 -16.48
C TYR A 315 -6.02 -19.32 -15.00
N PHE A 316 -6.97 -18.69 -14.31
CA PHE A 316 -7.25 -18.96 -12.90
C PHE A 316 -7.94 -20.31 -12.67
N ALA A 317 -8.55 -20.90 -13.68
CA ALA A 317 -9.08 -22.27 -13.64
C ALA A 317 -7.98 -23.34 -13.74
N LEU A 318 -6.76 -23.00 -14.19
CA LEU A 318 -5.63 -23.94 -14.21
C LEU A 318 -5.25 -24.37 -12.78
N PRO A 319 -4.78 -25.61 -12.60
CA PRO A 319 -4.17 -26.05 -11.33
C PRO A 319 -3.05 -25.13 -10.86
N ALA A 320 -2.92 -24.92 -9.53
CA ALA A 320 -1.96 -23.97 -8.95
C ALA A 320 -0.50 -24.23 -9.35
N ASN A 321 -0.12 -25.49 -9.55
CA ASN A 321 1.21 -25.91 -10.03
C ASN A 321 1.50 -25.47 -11.49
N LEU A 322 0.48 -25.21 -12.30
CA LEU A 322 0.61 -24.72 -13.67
C LEU A 322 0.54 -23.21 -13.78
N ARG A 323 0.21 -22.50 -12.70
CA ARG A 323 0.13 -21.03 -12.65
C ARG A 323 1.42 -20.33 -12.23
N ARG A 324 2.44 -21.10 -11.87
CA ARG A 324 3.76 -20.61 -11.44
C ARG A 324 4.66 -20.22 -12.60
#